data_b83f5aa273bf8d8f2f444f145f494b6f
#
_entry.id   b83f5aa273bf8d8f2f444f145f494b6f
#
_cell.length_a   1.000
_cell.length_b   1.000
_cell.length_c   1.000
_cell.angle_alpha   90.00
_cell.angle_beta   90.00
_cell.angle_gamma   90.00
#
_symmetry.space_group_name_H-M   'P 1'
#
loop_
_entity.id
_entity.type
_entity.pdbx_description
1 polymer ?
#
loop_
_entity_poly.entity_id
_entity_poly.type
_entity_poly.pdbx_seq_one_letter_code
_entity_poly.pdbx_strand_id
1 'polypeptide(L)'
;MPRGDGRLNHDLLPGEKGPQDACGVFGVWAPGEEVAKLTYFGLYALQHRGQESAGIAVSNGSQILVFKDMGLVSQVFDETSLGSLHGHIAVGHARYSTTGSSVWENAQPTFRATVHGSLALGHNGNLVNTAELAAMVAELPGEEHVSRSGRSAATNDTDLVTALLAGYPELSIEETAKQVLPKVKGAFSLVFMDEHTLYAARDPQGIRPLVLGRLERGWVVASETAALDICGASFIREVEPGELIAIDENGMRTSRFAEAKPKGCVFEYVYLARPDTTIAGRNVHLSRVEMGRRLAKEAPVEADLVIATPESGTPAAIGYAEASGIPYGSGLVKNAYVGRTFIQPSQTIRQLGIRLKLNPLREVIQGKRLVVVDDSIVRGNTQRALVRMLREAGAAEVHIRISSPPVKWPCFFGIDFATRAELIANGMTVEEIGRTLGADSLAYISIDGMIEATTIPKDRLCRACFDGEYPMELPDPALLGKLLLEAEIAGGKQQPAVRGKATGSDLDGVQSLLGGHGAADALRRP
;
A
#
# COMPACT_ATOMS: atom_id res chain seq x y z
N MET A 1 17.90 -17.64 22.49
CA MET A 1 18.38 -17.05 21.23
C MET A 1 18.06 -15.57 21.31
N PRO A 2 18.96 -14.64 20.99
CA PRO A 2 18.63 -13.23 21.01
C PRO A 2 17.56 -13.00 19.94
N ARG A 3 16.42 -12.40 20.32
CA ARG A 3 15.42 -11.90 19.40
C ARG A 3 16.11 -10.89 18.51
N GLY A 4 16.09 -11.09 17.18
CA GLY A 4 16.50 -10.06 16.24
C GLY A 4 15.73 -8.77 16.55
N ASP A 5 16.34 -7.63 16.34
CA ASP A 5 15.78 -6.29 16.65
C ASP A 5 14.56 -5.90 15.80
N GLY A 6 13.97 -6.84 15.06
CA GLY A 6 12.79 -6.62 14.23
C GLY A 6 12.99 -5.67 13.04
N ARG A 7 14.19 -5.17 12.85
CA ARG A 7 14.55 -4.26 11.75
C ARG A 7 14.78 -5.03 10.46
N LEU A 8 13.72 -5.60 9.93
CA LEU A 8 13.64 -5.96 8.51
C LEU A 8 13.42 -4.65 7.74
N ASN A 9 14.50 -3.90 7.52
CA ASN A 9 14.41 -2.75 6.64
C ASN A 9 14.04 -3.25 5.25
N HIS A 10 12.88 -2.81 4.76
CA HIS A 10 12.28 -3.18 3.49
C HIS A 10 13.00 -2.56 2.27
N ASP A 11 14.04 -1.79 2.51
CA ASP A 11 14.81 -1.12 1.46
C ASP A 11 15.83 -2.10 0.89
N LEU A 12 15.38 -2.95 -0.03
CA LEU A 12 16.27 -3.80 -0.82
C LEU A 12 17.29 -2.99 -1.63
N LEU A 13 16.99 -1.71 -1.87
CA LEU A 13 17.88 -0.72 -2.46
C LEU A 13 17.44 0.66 -1.95
N PRO A 14 18.33 1.53 -1.47
CA PRO A 14 18.00 2.95 -1.36
C PRO A 14 17.56 3.44 -2.74
N GLY A 15 16.24 3.70 -2.92
CA GLY A 15 15.66 4.19 -4.16
C GLY A 15 14.86 3.19 -5.01
N GLU A 16 14.77 1.89 -4.66
CA GLU A 16 13.93 0.93 -5.41
C GLU A 16 12.69 0.51 -4.61
N LYS A 17 11.65 1.32 -4.75
CA LYS A 17 10.30 0.92 -4.35
C LYS A 17 9.44 0.83 -5.61
N GLY A 18 8.97 -0.37 -5.99
CA GLY A 18 7.85 -0.53 -6.93
C GLY A 18 6.59 0.12 -6.36
N PRO A 19 5.42 0.05 -7.04
CA PRO A 19 4.16 0.43 -6.44
C PRO A 19 4.05 -0.32 -5.11
N GLN A 20 3.82 0.41 -4.03
CA GLN A 20 3.86 -0.17 -2.70
C GLN A 20 2.45 -0.21 -2.13
N ASP A 21 2.18 -1.30 -1.42
CA ASP A 21 0.88 -1.79 -1.06
C ASP A 21 0.11 -0.80 -0.15
N ALA A 22 -1.21 -0.90 -0.14
CA ALA A 22 -2.09 -0.23 0.80
C ALA A 22 -2.35 -1.19 1.97
N CYS A 23 -2.51 -0.69 3.20
CA CYS A 23 -2.80 -1.49 4.38
C CYS A 23 -3.97 -2.46 4.21
N GLY A 24 -3.97 -3.56 4.99
CA GLY A 24 -5.10 -4.48 5.12
C GLY A 24 -5.78 -4.33 6.47
N VAL A 25 -7.12 -4.17 6.48
CA VAL A 25 -7.95 -4.14 7.70
C VAL A 25 -8.90 -5.32 7.72
N PHE A 26 -9.16 -5.82 8.93
CA PHE A 26 -10.07 -6.91 9.20
C PHE A 26 -10.80 -6.66 10.51
N GLY A 27 -12.08 -6.97 10.58
CA GLY A 27 -12.87 -6.93 11.81
C GLY A 27 -13.85 -8.09 11.86
N VAL A 28 -14.07 -8.65 13.02
CA VAL A 28 -15.03 -9.72 13.25
C VAL A 28 -15.78 -9.52 14.55
N TRP A 29 -17.08 -9.68 14.51
CA TRP A 29 -17.97 -9.81 15.66
C TRP A 29 -18.66 -11.17 15.58
N ALA A 30 -18.29 -12.11 16.46
CA ALA A 30 -18.75 -13.49 16.39
C ALA A 30 -18.70 -14.15 17.78
N PRO A 31 -19.75 -13.99 18.60
CA PRO A 31 -19.83 -14.65 19.90
C PRO A 31 -19.77 -16.17 19.80
N GLY A 32 -18.87 -16.78 20.58
CA GLY A 32 -18.66 -18.22 20.61
C GLY A 32 -17.66 -18.75 19.57
N GLU A 33 -17.11 -17.89 18.71
CA GLU A 33 -16.06 -18.25 17.75
C GLU A 33 -14.66 -17.81 18.23
N GLU A 34 -13.60 -18.41 17.69
CA GLU A 34 -12.21 -18.02 17.97
C GLU A 34 -11.83 -16.78 17.12
N VAL A 35 -12.34 -15.60 17.51
CA VAL A 35 -12.20 -14.35 16.74
C VAL A 35 -10.75 -13.95 16.46
N ALA A 36 -9.81 -14.26 17.36
CA ALA A 36 -8.39 -14.02 17.14
C ALA A 36 -7.83 -14.85 15.98
N LYS A 37 -8.20 -16.13 15.88
CA LYS A 37 -7.78 -17.01 14.79
C LYS A 37 -8.45 -16.62 13.47
N LEU A 38 -9.74 -16.28 13.48
CA LEU A 38 -10.41 -15.76 12.29
C LEU A 38 -9.71 -14.50 11.79
N THR A 39 -9.35 -13.58 12.69
CA THR A 39 -8.61 -12.36 12.34
C THR A 39 -7.22 -12.68 11.80
N TYR A 40 -6.50 -13.62 12.39
CA TYR A 40 -5.22 -14.08 11.87
C TYR A 40 -5.32 -14.59 10.43
N PHE A 41 -6.30 -15.45 10.12
CA PHE A 41 -6.50 -15.96 8.76
C PHE A 41 -6.94 -14.87 7.78
N GLY A 42 -7.83 -13.95 8.22
CA GLY A 42 -8.21 -12.79 7.44
C GLY A 42 -7.02 -11.89 7.09
N LEU A 43 -6.16 -11.59 8.07
CA LEU A 43 -4.92 -10.83 7.84
C LEU A 43 -3.91 -11.60 6.98
N TYR A 44 -3.82 -12.91 7.12
CA TYR A 44 -2.96 -13.74 6.27
C TYR A 44 -3.40 -13.66 4.80
N ALA A 45 -4.71 -13.66 4.53
CA ALA A 45 -5.25 -13.42 3.18
C ALA A 45 -4.92 -12.01 2.66
N LEU A 46 -4.79 -11.02 3.56
CA LEU A 46 -4.46 -9.62 3.25
C LEU A 46 -2.96 -9.30 3.34
N GLN A 47 -2.08 -10.29 3.54
CA GLN A 47 -0.63 -10.09 3.74
C GLN A 47 0.03 -9.34 2.59
N HIS A 48 -0.48 -9.48 1.36
CA HIS A 48 0.02 -8.74 0.19
C HIS A 48 -0.12 -7.23 0.35
N ARG A 49 -1.10 -6.73 1.14
CA ARG A 49 -1.35 -5.31 1.40
C ARG A 49 -0.39 -4.69 2.40
N GLY A 50 0.05 -5.44 3.41
CA GLY A 50 0.94 -4.92 4.46
C GLY A 50 1.95 -5.96 4.92
N GLN A 51 3.23 -5.58 4.99
CA GLN A 51 4.31 -6.51 5.31
C GLN A 51 5.31 -5.94 6.33
N GLU A 52 5.03 -4.76 6.90
CA GLU A 52 5.92 -4.10 7.86
C GLU A 52 5.60 -4.47 9.30
N SER A 53 4.33 -4.47 9.65
CA SER A 53 3.85 -4.87 10.96
C SER A 53 2.47 -5.49 10.87
N ALA A 54 2.11 -6.29 11.86
CA ALA A 54 0.79 -6.87 12.03
C ALA A 54 0.31 -6.72 13.47
N GLY A 55 -1.00 -6.58 13.66
CA GLY A 55 -1.58 -6.49 14.99
C GLY A 55 -3.02 -6.95 15.03
N ILE A 56 -3.42 -7.46 16.19
CA ILE A 56 -4.78 -7.89 16.50
C ILE A 56 -5.17 -7.30 17.86
N ALA A 57 -6.33 -6.67 17.92
CA ALA A 57 -6.99 -6.28 19.15
C ALA A 57 -8.23 -7.15 19.34
N VAL A 58 -8.46 -7.64 20.55
CA VAL A 58 -9.61 -8.51 20.88
C VAL A 58 -10.33 -7.99 22.12
N SER A 59 -11.66 -7.89 22.05
CA SER A 59 -12.51 -7.58 23.20
C SER A 59 -13.24 -8.81 23.73
N ASN A 60 -13.24 -8.96 25.05
CA ASN A 60 -14.02 -9.97 25.76
C ASN A 60 -15.31 -9.40 26.41
N GLY A 61 -15.64 -8.14 26.11
CA GLY A 61 -16.78 -7.42 26.68
C GLY A 61 -16.47 -6.63 27.95
N SER A 62 -15.26 -6.76 28.51
CA SER A 62 -14.84 -6.00 29.69
C SER A 62 -13.54 -5.25 29.49
N GLN A 63 -12.72 -5.70 28.56
CA GLN A 63 -11.43 -5.09 28.23
C GLN A 63 -11.02 -5.44 26.80
N ILE A 64 -10.18 -4.60 26.21
CA ILE A 64 -9.53 -4.84 24.93
C ILE A 64 -8.06 -5.22 25.17
N LEU A 65 -7.65 -6.37 24.64
CA LEU A 65 -6.26 -6.81 24.60
C LEU A 65 -5.70 -6.56 23.21
N VAL A 66 -4.52 -5.94 23.12
CA VAL A 66 -3.83 -5.66 21.85
C VAL A 66 -2.50 -6.37 21.82
N PHE A 67 -2.30 -7.17 20.78
CA PHE A 67 -1.00 -7.77 20.46
C PHE A 67 -0.58 -7.31 19.06
N LYS A 68 0.57 -6.66 18.95
CA LYS A 68 1.11 -6.17 17.68
C LYS A 68 2.63 -6.14 17.71
N ASP A 69 3.24 -6.38 16.55
CA ASP A 69 4.70 -6.31 16.41
C ASP A 69 5.09 -6.04 14.94
N MET A 70 6.39 -5.77 14.74
CA MET A 70 6.97 -5.62 13.43
C MET A 70 7.19 -7.00 12.78
N GLY A 71 6.80 -7.15 11.53
CA GLY A 71 6.97 -8.38 10.76
C GLY A 71 5.70 -8.81 10.01
N LEU A 72 5.79 -9.96 9.35
CA LEU A 72 4.66 -10.59 8.67
C LEU A 72 3.68 -11.19 9.68
N VAL A 73 2.42 -11.35 9.29
CA VAL A 73 1.38 -11.95 10.12
C VAL A 73 1.83 -13.29 10.73
N SER A 74 2.44 -14.17 9.92
CA SER A 74 2.96 -15.46 10.37
C SER A 74 4.22 -15.40 11.24
N GLN A 75 4.88 -14.25 11.32
CA GLN A 75 6.04 -14.04 12.18
C GLN A 75 5.65 -13.41 13.52
N VAL A 76 4.62 -12.57 13.50
CA VAL A 76 4.12 -11.85 14.67
C VAL A 76 3.27 -12.77 15.56
N PHE A 77 2.45 -13.64 14.96
CA PHE A 77 1.52 -14.48 15.71
C PHE A 77 1.92 -15.95 15.65
N ASP A 78 1.77 -16.61 16.79
CA ASP A 78 1.87 -18.05 16.99
C ASP A 78 0.65 -18.58 17.78
N GLU A 79 0.54 -19.88 17.96
CA GLU A 79 -0.57 -20.50 18.71
C GLU A 79 -0.67 -19.99 20.15
N THR A 80 0.45 -19.63 20.78
CA THR A 80 0.49 -19.14 22.16
C THR A 80 -0.08 -17.73 22.26
N SER A 81 0.35 -16.82 21.36
CA SER A 81 -0.14 -15.45 21.33
C SER A 81 -1.62 -15.41 20.94
N LEU A 82 -2.04 -16.17 19.93
CA LEU A 82 -3.46 -16.27 19.53
C LEU A 82 -4.31 -16.90 20.64
N GLY A 83 -3.80 -17.94 21.31
CA GLY A 83 -4.48 -18.59 22.43
C GLY A 83 -4.64 -17.73 23.67
N SER A 84 -3.93 -16.61 23.77
CA SER A 84 -4.11 -15.62 24.86
C SER A 84 -5.19 -14.56 24.58
N LEU A 85 -5.61 -14.44 23.31
CA LEU A 85 -6.54 -13.42 22.84
C LEU A 85 -7.97 -13.97 22.77
N HIS A 86 -8.64 -14.03 23.92
CA HIS A 86 -10.02 -14.51 24.03
C HIS A 86 -11.02 -13.37 23.98
N GLY A 87 -12.10 -13.55 23.21
CA GLY A 87 -13.17 -12.58 23.11
C GLY A 87 -14.21 -12.92 22.06
N HIS A 88 -15.05 -11.95 21.73
CA HIS A 88 -16.13 -12.07 20.76
C HIS A 88 -16.08 -11.01 19.66
N ILE A 89 -15.19 -10.00 19.80
CA ILE A 89 -14.90 -8.99 18.79
C ILE A 89 -13.39 -8.96 18.58
N ALA A 90 -12.96 -8.84 17.33
CA ALA A 90 -11.56 -8.58 17.04
C ALA A 90 -11.39 -7.60 15.88
N VAL A 91 -10.34 -6.78 15.94
CA VAL A 91 -9.87 -5.89 14.86
C VAL A 91 -8.44 -6.23 14.55
N GLY A 92 -8.14 -6.45 13.28
CA GLY A 92 -6.81 -6.78 12.78
C GLY A 92 -6.31 -5.79 11.74
N HIS A 93 -4.99 -5.63 11.71
CA HIS A 93 -4.32 -4.76 10.75
C HIS A 93 -3.00 -5.35 10.27
N ALA A 94 -2.78 -5.30 8.94
CA ALA A 94 -1.50 -5.55 8.29
C ALA A 94 -1.01 -4.23 7.69
N ARG A 95 0.10 -3.68 8.22
CA ARG A 95 0.56 -2.33 7.91
C ARG A 95 1.53 -2.29 6.75
N TYR A 96 1.31 -1.30 5.90
CA TYR A 96 2.30 -0.67 5.04
C TYR A 96 2.32 0.84 5.33
N SER A 97 3.48 1.44 5.60
CA SER A 97 3.56 2.84 6.04
C SER A 97 3.40 3.83 4.88
N THR A 98 2.25 4.52 4.84
CA THR A 98 1.98 5.66 3.95
C THR A 98 2.28 6.99 4.67
N THR A 99 1.89 7.10 5.93
CA THR A 99 2.24 8.22 6.83
C THR A 99 2.90 7.67 8.09
N GLY A 100 3.95 8.35 8.57
CA GLY A 100 4.79 7.94 9.68
C GLY A 100 5.85 6.89 9.32
N SER A 101 6.87 6.77 10.14
CA SER A 101 7.96 5.81 9.97
C SER A 101 7.53 4.37 10.25
N SER A 102 8.32 3.40 9.74
CA SER A 102 8.10 1.98 10.01
C SER A 102 8.75 1.61 11.34
N VAL A 103 8.04 1.91 12.44
CA VAL A 103 8.42 1.64 13.82
C VAL A 103 7.26 1.00 14.57
N TRP A 104 7.55 0.33 15.69
CA TRP A 104 6.55 -0.39 16.49
C TRP A 104 5.42 0.51 16.98
N GLU A 105 5.72 1.74 17.36
CA GLU A 105 4.75 2.74 17.84
C GLU A 105 3.66 3.00 16.81
N ASN A 106 4.01 2.96 15.54
CA ASN A 106 3.10 3.16 14.41
C ASN A 106 2.40 1.86 13.95
N ALA A 107 2.69 0.72 14.56
CA ALA A 107 1.96 -0.51 14.29
C ALA A 107 0.51 -0.39 14.76
N GLN A 108 -0.41 -0.94 13.97
CA GLN A 108 -1.84 -0.91 14.25
C GLN A 108 -2.36 -2.32 14.60
N PRO A 109 -3.51 -2.43 15.29
CA PRO A 109 -4.45 -1.37 15.68
C PRO A 109 -3.85 -0.36 16.66
N THR A 110 -4.25 0.92 16.49
CA THR A 110 -4.02 1.94 17.51
C THR A 110 -4.96 1.67 18.69
N PHE A 111 -4.57 2.12 19.89
CA PHE A 111 -5.35 1.89 21.10
C PHE A 111 -5.37 3.15 21.96
N ARG A 112 -6.56 3.51 22.45
CA ARG A 112 -6.74 4.58 23.44
C ARG A 112 -7.79 4.19 24.47
N ALA A 113 -7.52 4.56 25.73
CA ALA A 113 -8.53 4.55 26.77
C ALA A 113 -9.50 5.73 26.56
N THR A 114 -10.78 5.51 26.82
CA THR A 114 -11.84 6.52 26.85
C THR A 114 -12.40 6.63 28.27
N VAL A 115 -13.29 7.58 28.51
CA VAL A 115 -13.98 7.70 29.81
C VAL A 115 -14.89 6.48 30.07
N HIS A 116 -15.40 5.86 29.03
CA HIS A 116 -16.38 4.76 29.11
C HIS A 116 -15.81 3.39 28.76
N GLY A 117 -14.49 3.26 28.54
CA GLY A 117 -13.86 2.01 28.15
C GLY A 117 -12.59 2.24 27.33
N SER A 118 -12.47 1.54 26.23
CA SER A 118 -11.31 1.62 25.35
C SER A 118 -11.73 1.59 23.88
N LEU A 119 -10.85 2.08 23.00
CA LEU A 119 -11.02 2.08 21.55
C LEU A 119 -9.79 1.45 20.91
N ALA A 120 -10.00 0.51 19.98
CA ALA A 120 -8.96 0.00 19.09
C ALA A 120 -9.36 0.25 17.64
N LEU A 121 -8.41 0.72 16.79
CA LEU A 121 -8.70 1.15 15.42
C LEU A 121 -7.62 0.71 14.44
N GLY A 122 -8.04 0.15 13.30
CA GLY A 122 -7.25 -0.13 12.11
C GLY A 122 -7.67 0.73 10.93
N HIS A 123 -6.71 1.26 10.17
CA HIS A 123 -6.91 2.17 9.07
C HIS A 123 -6.22 1.67 7.79
N ASN A 124 -6.96 1.58 6.71
CA ASN A 124 -6.45 1.43 5.35
C ASN A 124 -6.74 2.71 4.56
N GLY A 125 -5.70 3.46 4.23
CA GLY A 125 -5.81 4.71 3.51
C GLY A 125 -4.70 5.69 3.81
N ASN A 126 -4.98 6.96 3.62
CA ASN A 126 -4.11 8.08 3.98
C ASN A 126 -4.91 9.38 4.04
N LEU A 127 -4.72 10.16 5.09
CA LEU A 127 -5.43 11.42 5.29
C LEU A 127 -4.63 12.60 4.74
N VAL A 128 -5.33 13.57 4.20
CA VAL A 128 -4.72 14.75 3.58
C VAL A 128 -4.84 16.02 4.41
N ASN A 129 -5.63 16.01 5.49
CA ASN A 129 -5.82 17.15 6.38
C ASN A 129 -5.29 16.92 7.81
N THR A 130 -4.17 16.25 7.94
CA THR A 130 -3.58 15.88 9.25
C THR A 130 -3.31 17.09 10.14
N ALA A 131 -2.91 18.23 9.59
CA ALA A 131 -2.69 19.45 10.35
C ALA A 131 -4.01 20.00 10.98
N GLU A 132 -5.13 19.97 10.23
CA GLU A 132 -6.45 20.35 10.76
C GLU A 132 -6.87 19.41 11.90
N LEU A 133 -6.68 18.09 11.70
CA LEU A 133 -7.03 17.07 12.69
C LEU A 133 -6.14 17.19 13.94
N ALA A 134 -4.85 17.48 13.79
CA ALA A 134 -3.93 17.70 14.91
C ALA A 134 -4.35 18.92 15.75
N ALA A 135 -4.79 20.01 15.11
CA ALA A 135 -5.33 21.16 15.81
C ALA A 135 -6.61 20.82 16.62
N MET A 136 -7.51 20.00 16.02
CA MET A 136 -8.70 19.53 16.74
C MET A 136 -8.35 18.64 17.94
N VAL A 137 -7.35 17.76 17.80
CA VAL A 137 -6.87 16.91 18.92
C VAL A 137 -6.30 17.77 20.04
N ALA A 138 -5.56 18.85 19.73
CA ALA A 138 -5.00 19.75 20.72
C ALA A 138 -6.08 20.52 21.54
N GLU A 139 -7.30 20.65 21.03
CA GLU A 139 -8.45 21.27 21.71
C GLU A 139 -9.20 20.29 22.62
N LEU A 140 -8.89 18.98 22.58
CA LEU A 140 -9.58 17.98 23.39
C LEU A 140 -9.21 18.10 24.89
N PRO A 141 -10.16 17.88 25.81
CA PRO A 141 -9.87 17.87 27.24
C PRO A 141 -8.82 16.83 27.63
N GLY A 142 -7.79 17.23 28.34
CA GLY A 142 -6.75 16.35 28.88
C GLY A 142 -5.55 16.09 27.97
N GLU A 143 -5.60 16.42 26.68
CA GLU A 143 -4.47 16.26 25.75
C GLU A 143 -3.34 17.28 26.00
N GLU A 144 -3.61 18.40 26.66
CA GLU A 144 -2.59 19.38 27.10
C GLU A 144 -1.49 18.77 27.98
N HIS A 145 -1.82 17.72 28.75
CA HIS A 145 -0.89 17.04 29.63
C HIS A 145 -0.06 15.97 28.89
N VAL A 146 -0.58 15.38 27.84
CA VAL A 146 0.12 14.37 27.02
C VAL A 146 1.27 15.02 26.26
N SER A 147 1.06 16.20 25.72
CA SER A 147 2.11 17.00 25.02
C SER A 147 3.24 17.43 25.97
N ARG A 148 2.97 17.67 27.26
CA ARG A 148 3.96 18.10 28.27
C ARG A 148 4.72 16.95 28.92
N SER A 149 4.17 15.74 28.92
CA SER A 149 4.76 14.58 29.62
C SER A 149 5.77 13.79 28.78
N GLY A 150 6.10 14.24 27.54
CA GLY A 150 7.02 13.55 26.64
C GLY A 150 6.50 12.19 26.17
N ARG A 151 5.24 11.86 26.41
CA ARG A 151 4.58 10.70 25.81
C ARG A 151 4.13 11.07 24.40
N SER A 152 4.48 10.24 23.48
CA SER A 152 4.30 10.24 22.05
C SER A 152 3.16 11.15 21.55
N ALA A 153 3.50 12.30 21.01
CA ALA A 153 2.59 13.00 20.11
C ALA A 153 2.28 12.07 18.93
N ALA A 154 1.05 12.12 18.42
CA ALA A 154 0.63 11.30 17.28
C ALA A 154 1.62 11.45 16.12
N THR A 155 2.25 10.35 15.70
CA THR A 155 3.25 10.33 14.62
C THR A 155 2.66 9.85 13.29
N ASN A 156 1.38 9.44 13.29
CA ASN A 156 0.65 9.01 12.11
C ASN A 156 -0.80 9.53 12.14
N ASP A 157 -1.43 9.51 10.97
CA ASP A 157 -2.79 9.99 10.75
C ASP A 157 -3.86 9.16 11.50
N THR A 158 -3.61 7.87 11.69
CA THR A 158 -4.51 6.95 12.41
C THR A 158 -4.63 7.32 13.89
N ASP A 159 -3.53 7.72 14.52
CA ASP A 159 -3.54 8.16 15.93
C ASP A 159 -4.39 9.41 16.13
N LEU A 160 -4.39 10.35 15.16
CA LEU A 160 -5.23 11.54 15.19
C LEU A 160 -6.72 11.18 15.18
N VAL A 161 -7.12 10.27 14.27
CA VAL A 161 -8.51 9.80 14.23
C VAL A 161 -8.89 9.06 15.50
N THR A 162 -8.00 8.21 16.01
CA THR A 162 -8.23 7.46 17.26
C THR A 162 -8.40 8.42 18.44
N ALA A 163 -7.57 9.48 18.51
CA ALA A 163 -7.68 10.51 19.54
C ALA A 163 -9.02 11.24 19.48
N LEU A 164 -9.43 11.65 18.28
CA LEU A 164 -10.69 12.36 18.08
C LEU A 164 -11.90 11.48 18.43
N LEU A 165 -11.89 10.19 18.05
CA LEU A 165 -12.97 9.25 18.40
C LEU A 165 -13.05 8.95 19.89
N ALA A 166 -11.91 8.97 20.59
CA ALA A 166 -11.83 8.74 22.03
C ALA A 166 -12.02 10.01 22.90
N GLY A 167 -11.98 11.20 22.29
CA GLY A 167 -11.81 12.48 22.99
C GLY A 167 -13.09 13.17 23.44
N TYR A 168 -14.29 12.63 23.18
CA TYR A 168 -15.57 13.25 23.53
C TYR A 168 -16.29 12.44 24.62
N PRO A 169 -16.04 12.73 25.92
CA PRO A 169 -16.51 11.91 27.03
C PRO A 169 -18.05 11.89 27.20
N GLU A 170 -18.75 12.86 26.63
CA GLU A 170 -20.20 12.97 26.73
C GLU A 170 -20.96 12.17 25.68
N LEU A 171 -20.25 11.60 24.70
CA LEU A 171 -20.83 10.92 23.54
C LEU A 171 -20.39 9.45 23.50
N SER A 172 -21.27 8.59 22.97
CA SER A 172 -20.88 7.25 22.56
C SER A 172 -19.91 7.30 21.38
N ILE A 173 -19.13 6.23 21.17
CA ILE A 173 -18.23 6.12 20.02
C ILE A 173 -18.98 6.28 18.69
N GLU A 174 -20.21 5.71 18.60
CA GLU A 174 -21.05 5.84 17.39
C GLU A 174 -21.47 7.29 17.12
N GLU A 175 -21.85 8.04 18.16
CA GLU A 175 -22.23 9.46 18.03
C GLU A 175 -21.00 10.33 17.72
N THR A 176 -19.89 10.07 18.39
CA THR A 176 -18.62 10.74 18.09
C THR A 176 -18.17 10.52 16.67
N ALA A 177 -18.26 9.28 16.16
CA ALA A 177 -17.92 8.95 14.78
C ALA A 177 -18.78 9.75 13.77
N LYS A 178 -20.07 9.93 14.02
CA LYS A 178 -20.96 10.74 13.17
C LYS A 178 -20.58 12.23 13.15
N GLN A 179 -19.94 12.74 14.22
CA GLN A 179 -19.49 14.13 14.29
C GLN A 179 -18.08 14.34 13.77
N VAL A 180 -17.18 13.36 13.95
CA VAL A 180 -15.75 13.43 13.60
C VAL A 180 -15.53 13.06 12.13
N LEU A 181 -16.07 11.94 11.66
CA LEU A 181 -15.78 11.41 10.32
C LEU A 181 -16.11 12.38 9.17
N PRO A 182 -17.16 13.25 9.23
CA PRO A 182 -17.38 14.27 8.22
C PRO A 182 -16.24 15.29 8.07
N LYS A 183 -15.39 15.44 9.10
CA LYS A 183 -14.26 16.39 9.13
C LYS A 183 -12.96 15.76 8.64
N VAL A 184 -12.91 14.46 8.54
CA VAL A 184 -11.74 13.71 8.07
C VAL A 184 -11.70 13.73 6.55
N LYS A 185 -10.60 14.24 5.97
CA LYS A 185 -10.39 14.34 4.51
C LYS A 185 -9.27 13.40 4.10
N GLY A 186 -9.46 12.70 2.98
CA GLY A 186 -8.52 11.72 2.46
C GLY A 186 -9.21 10.40 2.14
N ALA A 187 -8.42 9.36 1.95
CA ALA A 187 -8.94 8.01 1.78
C ALA A 187 -8.88 7.27 3.11
N PHE A 188 -10.01 6.68 3.51
CA PHE A 188 -10.03 5.83 4.69
C PHE A 188 -11.07 4.71 4.60
N SER A 189 -10.62 3.51 4.91
CA SER A 189 -11.45 2.38 5.32
C SER A 189 -11.03 2.07 6.74
N LEU A 190 -11.89 2.38 7.70
CA LEU A 190 -11.66 2.22 9.13
C LEU A 190 -12.42 0.99 9.63
N VAL A 191 -11.75 0.18 10.45
CA VAL A 191 -12.36 -0.87 11.25
C VAL A 191 -11.92 -0.64 12.69
N PHE A 192 -12.88 -0.44 13.58
CA PHE A 192 -12.59 -0.12 14.97
C PHE A 192 -13.61 -0.75 15.91
N MET A 193 -13.29 -0.79 17.19
CA MET A 193 -14.17 -1.36 18.19
C MET A 193 -14.01 -0.66 19.54
N ASP A 194 -15.07 -0.66 20.31
CA ASP A 194 -15.06 -0.59 21.78
C ASP A 194 -15.22 -2.01 22.38
N GLU A 195 -15.51 -2.11 23.67
CA GLU A 195 -15.65 -3.40 24.33
C GLU A 195 -16.83 -4.24 23.81
N HIS A 196 -17.85 -3.62 23.24
CA HIS A 196 -19.14 -4.25 22.93
C HIS A 196 -19.52 -4.20 21.45
N THR A 197 -18.97 -3.25 20.69
CA THR A 197 -19.41 -2.94 19.32
C THR A 197 -18.23 -2.95 18.35
N LEU A 198 -18.39 -3.62 17.22
CA LEU A 198 -17.53 -3.53 16.06
C LEU A 198 -18.08 -2.46 15.12
N TYR A 199 -17.22 -1.55 14.70
CA TYR A 199 -17.55 -0.48 13.76
C TYR A 199 -16.77 -0.62 12.47
N ALA A 200 -17.38 -0.17 11.36
CA ALA A 200 -16.72 -0.01 10.08
C ALA A 200 -17.17 1.29 9.41
N ALA A 201 -16.23 2.05 8.87
CA ALA A 201 -16.53 3.29 8.15
C ALA A 201 -15.69 3.42 6.89
N ARG A 202 -16.29 3.96 5.83
CA ARG A 202 -15.62 4.17 4.55
C ARG A 202 -15.75 5.64 4.12
N ASP A 203 -14.66 6.24 3.63
CA ASP A 203 -14.65 7.64 3.21
C ASP A 203 -15.76 7.95 2.18
N PRO A 204 -16.18 9.23 2.03
CA PRO A 204 -17.27 9.61 1.12
C PRO A 204 -17.00 9.29 -0.35
N GLN A 205 -15.76 9.12 -0.76
CA GLN A 205 -15.37 8.71 -2.11
C GLN A 205 -15.24 7.20 -2.25
N GLY A 206 -15.13 6.45 -1.13
CA GLY A 206 -14.94 5.01 -1.14
C GLY A 206 -13.66 4.61 -1.89
N ILE A 207 -12.57 5.37 -1.69
CA ILE A 207 -11.34 5.19 -2.45
C ILE A 207 -10.74 3.81 -2.18
N ARG A 208 -10.64 3.40 -0.89
CA ARG A 208 -10.17 2.06 -0.53
C ARG A 208 -11.32 1.08 -0.41
N PRO A 209 -11.10 -0.20 -0.79
CA PRO A 209 -12.15 -1.21 -0.67
C PRO A 209 -12.42 -1.55 0.80
N LEU A 210 -13.69 -1.84 1.09
CA LEU A 210 -14.15 -2.37 2.37
C LEU A 210 -15.42 -3.17 2.13
N VAL A 211 -15.44 -4.43 2.55
CA VAL A 211 -16.52 -5.39 2.30
C VAL A 211 -17.08 -5.93 3.60
N LEU A 212 -18.37 -6.25 3.58
CA LEU A 212 -19.12 -6.85 4.67
C LEU A 212 -19.48 -8.30 4.31
N GLY A 213 -19.19 -9.21 5.22
CA GLY A 213 -19.51 -10.63 5.12
C GLY A 213 -20.30 -11.16 6.32
N ARG A 214 -21.01 -12.26 6.13
CA ARG A 214 -21.79 -12.95 7.14
C ARG A 214 -21.22 -14.32 7.45
N LEU A 215 -20.89 -14.57 8.71
CA LEU A 215 -20.63 -15.90 9.26
C LEU A 215 -21.95 -16.55 9.73
N GLU A 216 -21.93 -17.82 10.04
CA GLU A 216 -23.08 -18.50 10.62
C GLU A 216 -23.55 -17.78 11.90
N ARG A 217 -22.62 -17.38 12.77
CA ARG A 217 -22.89 -16.71 14.06
C ARG A 217 -22.20 -15.35 14.20
N GLY A 218 -22.07 -14.59 13.11
CA GLY A 218 -21.37 -13.33 13.26
C GLY A 218 -21.23 -12.56 11.95
N TRP A 219 -20.43 -11.51 12.01
CA TRP A 219 -20.17 -10.59 10.91
C TRP A 219 -18.67 -10.38 10.75
N VAL A 220 -18.27 -10.22 9.51
CA VAL A 220 -16.87 -9.88 9.15
C VAL A 220 -16.86 -8.63 8.30
N VAL A 221 -15.90 -7.75 8.55
CA VAL A 221 -15.57 -6.61 7.71
C VAL A 221 -14.12 -6.75 7.29
N ALA A 222 -13.82 -6.60 6.00
CA ALA A 222 -12.45 -6.77 5.49
C ALA A 222 -12.16 -5.85 4.31
N SER A 223 -10.88 -5.61 4.05
CA SER A 223 -10.46 -4.86 2.86
C SER A 223 -10.84 -5.55 1.55
N GLU A 224 -10.81 -6.88 1.49
CA GLU A 224 -11.05 -7.66 0.27
C GLU A 224 -11.93 -8.89 0.51
N THR A 225 -12.67 -9.31 -0.53
CA THR A 225 -13.50 -10.53 -0.49
C THR A 225 -12.69 -11.79 -0.25
N ALA A 226 -11.44 -11.84 -0.70
CA ALA A 226 -10.53 -12.96 -0.43
C ALA A 226 -10.32 -13.24 1.07
N ALA A 227 -10.43 -12.22 1.92
CA ALA A 227 -10.37 -12.42 3.37
C ALA A 227 -11.68 -12.98 3.94
N LEU A 228 -12.83 -12.70 3.31
CA LEU A 228 -14.10 -13.34 3.65
C LEU A 228 -14.06 -14.83 3.31
N ASP A 229 -13.59 -15.16 2.11
CA ASP A 229 -13.53 -16.53 1.60
C ASP A 229 -12.69 -17.43 2.53
N ILE A 230 -11.51 -16.96 2.96
CA ILE A 230 -10.63 -17.77 3.84
C ILE A 230 -11.22 -17.98 5.23
N CYS A 231 -12.07 -17.05 5.70
CA CYS A 231 -12.77 -17.17 6.98
C CYS A 231 -14.12 -17.90 6.87
N GLY A 232 -14.51 -18.34 5.68
CA GLY A 232 -15.80 -18.98 5.45
C GLY A 232 -17.01 -18.04 5.58
N ALA A 233 -16.80 -16.74 5.44
CA ALA A 233 -17.86 -15.74 5.48
C ALA A 233 -18.48 -15.52 4.09
N SER A 234 -19.79 -15.52 4.01
CA SER A 234 -20.51 -15.19 2.77
C SER A 234 -20.48 -13.68 2.54
N PHE A 235 -20.08 -13.24 1.33
CA PHE A 235 -20.12 -11.84 0.93
C PHE A 235 -21.55 -11.32 0.94
N ILE A 236 -21.80 -10.18 1.58
CA ILE A 236 -23.10 -9.51 1.60
C ILE A 236 -23.11 -8.32 0.66
N ARG A 237 -22.20 -7.37 0.87
CA ARG A 237 -22.03 -6.16 0.05
C ARG A 237 -20.73 -5.43 0.39
N GLU A 238 -20.40 -4.44 -0.38
CA GLU A 238 -19.43 -3.44 0.03
C GLU A 238 -20.02 -2.51 1.10
N VAL A 239 -19.16 -1.94 1.94
CA VAL A 239 -19.51 -0.78 2.76
C VAL A 239 -19.60 0.43 1.84
N GLU A 240 -20.75 1.12 1.87
CA GLU A 240 -21.01 2.24 0.99
C GLU A 240 -20.10 3.44 1.30
N PRO A 241 -19.74 4.26 0.31
CA PRO A 241 -19.05 5.52 0.56
C PRO A 241 -19.84 6.43 1.52
N GLY A 242 -19.20 6.96 2.56
CA GLY A 242 -19.84 7.80 3.58
C GLY A 242 -20.70 7.04 4.58
N GLU A 243 -20.60 5.73 4.64
CA GLU A 243 -21.35 4.86 5.56
C GLU A 243 -20.54 4.53 6.82
N LEU A 244 -21.25 4.49 7.96
CA LEU A 244 -20.81 3.94 9.23
C LEU A 244 -21.72 2.74 9.58
N ILE A 245 -21.11 1.60 9.84
CA ILE A 245 -21.75 0.37 10.33
C ILE A 245 -21.36 0.18 11.79
N ALA A 246 -22.31 -0.22 12.64
CA ALA A 246 -22.11 -0.64 14.01
C ALA A 246 -22.74 -2.03 14.19
N ILE A 247 -22.01 -2.97 14.79
CA ILE A 247 -22.41 -4.36 14.99
C ILE A 247 -22.19 -4.74 16.45
N ASP A 248 -23.27 -5.10 17.14
CA ASP A 248 -23.26 -5.56 18.52
C ASP A 248 -24.30 -6.68 18.74
N GLU A 249 -24.59 -6.99 20.00
CA GLU A 249 -25.57 -8.02 20.39
C GLU A 249 -27.01 -7.72 19.89
N ASN A 250 -27.33 -6.45 19.65
CA ASN A 250 -28.63 -6.01 19.12
C ASN A 250 -28.70 -6.10 17.58
N GLY A 251 -27.61 -6.51 16.95
CA GLY A 251 -27.50 -6.68 15.52
C GLY A 251 -26.71 -5.57 14.80
N MET A 252 -26.85 -5.52 13.50
CA MET A 252 -26.15 -4.53 12.65
C MET A 252 -27.02 -3.29 12.45
N ARG A 253 -26.44 -2.13 12.70
CA ARG A 253 -27.01 -0.80 12.40
C ARG A 253 -26.15 -0.09 11.36
N THR A 254 -26.78 0.69 10.51
CA THR A 254 -26.10 1.50 9.49
C THR A 254 -26.54 2.95 9.58
N SER A 255 -25.60 3.85 9.35
CA SER A 255 -25.86 5.28 9.26
C SER A 255 -24.96 5.94 8.22
N ARG A 256 -25.38 7.07 7.66
CA ARG A 256 -24.56 7.89 6.78
C ARG A 256 -24.01 9.08 7.54
N PHE A 257 -22.71 9.24 7.53
CA PHE A 257 -22.05 10.44 8.07
C PHE A 257 -21.75 11.48 6.98
N ALA A 258 -21.76 11.08 5.69
CA ALA A 258 -21.54 11.98 4.56
C ALA A 258 -22.27 11.50 3.30
N GLU A 259 -22.50 12.41 2.35
CA GLU A 259 -23.02 12.09 1.02
C GLU A 259 -21.99 11.26 0.23
N ALA A 260 -22.46 10.20 -0.42
CA ALA A 260 -21.64 9.34 -1.25
C ALA A 260 -21.23 10.04 -2.56
N LYS A 261 -19.91 10.09 -2.82
CA LYS A 261 -19.31 10.62 -4.05
C LYS A 261 -18.30 9.63 -4.61
N PRO A 262 -18.73 8.46 -5.09
CA PRO A 262 -17.86 7.31 -5.34
C PRO A 262 -16.74 7.63 -6.34
N LYS A 263 -15.48 7.32 -5.93
CA LYS A 263 -14.24 7.49 -6.67
C LYS A 263 -13.27 6.37 -6.31
N GLY A 264 -13.69 5.10 -6.51
CA GLY A 264 -12.89 3.93 -6.18
C GLY A 264 -11.52 3.95 -6.89
N CYS A 265 -10.47 3.50 -6.22
CA CYS A 265 -9.13 3.49 -6.78
C CYS A 265 -9.01 2.48 -7.95
N VAL A 266 -8.69 2.96 -9.16
CA VAL A 266 -8.50 2.08 -10.32
C VAL A 266 -7.24 1.21 -10.18
N PHE A 267 -6.26 1.63 -9.39
CA PHE A 267 -5.02 0.88 -9.18
C PHE A 267 -5.23 -0.41 -8.38
N GLU A 268 -6.37 -0.54 -7.68
CA GLU A 268 -6.78 -1.82 -7.08
C GLU A 268 -6.97 -2.89 -8.18
N TYR A 269 -7.56 -2.54 -9.32
CA TYR A 269 -7.71 -3.45 -10.45
C TYR A 269 -6.37 -3.71 -11.17
N VAL A 270 -5.50 -2.71 -11.26
CA VAL A 270 -4.20 -2.85 -11.93
C VAL A 270 -3.27 -3.77 -11.14
N TYR A 271 -3.12 -3.52 -9.82
CA TYR A 271 -2.07 -4.15 -9.03
C TYR A 271 -2.47 -4.56 -7.61
N LEU A 272 -3.08 -3.63 -6.79
CA LEU A 272 -3.13 -3.79 -5.34
C LEU A 272 -3.97 -4.96 -4.86
N ALA A 273 -5.19 -5.11 -5.37
CA ALA A 273 -6.08 -6.18 -4.94
C ALA A 273 -5.63 -7.55 -5.45
N ARG A 274 -5.91 -8.59 -4.70
CA ARG A 274 -5.68 -9.98 -5.16
C ARG A 274 -6.53 -10.29 -6.38
N PRO A 275 -6.05 -11.15 -7.29
CA PRO A 275 -6.83 -11.52 -8.49
C PRO A 275 -8.18 -12.17 -8.19
N ASP A 276 -8.29 -12.89 -7.07
CA ASP A 276 -9.50 -13.57 -6.62
C ASP A 276 -10.52 -12.62 -5.93
N THR A 277 -10.15 -11.36 -5.71
CA THR A 277 -11.04 -10.35 -5.12
C THR A 277 -12.05 -9.81 -6.14
N THR A 278 -13.23 -9.46 -5.62
CA THR A 278 -14.28 -8.75 -6.34
C THR A 278 -14.46 -7.34 -5.76
N ILE A 279 -14.41 -6.31 -6.61
CA ILE A 279 -14.62 -4.90 -6.26
C ILE A 279 -15.68 -4.32 -7.18
N ALA A 280 -16.67 -3.63 -6.64
CA ALA A 280 -17.82 -3.05 -7.36
C ALA A 280 -18.49 -4.07 -8.32
N GLY A 281 -18.61 -5.32 -7.86
CA GLY A 281 -19.20 -6.41 -8.63
C GLY A 281 -18.33 -6.94 -9.77
N ARG A 282 -17.06 -6.51 -9.88
CA ARG A 282 -16.12 -6.97 -10.92
C ARG A 282 -14.96 -7.75 -10.31
N ASN A 283 -14.74 -8.94 -10.83
CA ASN A 283 -13.56 -9.74 -10.46
C ASN A 283 -12.28 -9.10 -11.00
N VAL A 284 -11.27 -8.96 -10.15
CA VAL A 284 -10.00 -8.30 -10.47
C VAL A 284 -9.22 -9.07 -11.54
N HIS A 285 -9.18 -10.42 -11.45
CA HIS A 285 -8.52 -11.25 -12.46
C HIS A 285 -9.09 -11.03 -13.86
N LEU A 286 -10.42 -11.06 -13.99
CA LEU A 286 -11.09 -10.85 -15.28
C LEU A 286 -10.84 -9.44 -15.84
N SER A 287 -10.79 -8.43 -14.98
CA SER A 287 -10.45 -7.06 -15.39
C SER A 287 -9.02 -6.98 -15.94
N ARG A 288 -8.05 -7.63 -15.28
CA ARG A 288 -6.66 -7.70 -15.76
C ARG A 288 -6.52 -8.46 -17.07
N VAL A 289 -7.24 -9.56 -17.26
CA VAL A 289 -7.28 -10.29 -18.55
C VAL A 289 -7.82 -9.37 -19.65
N GLU A 290 -8.91 -8.62 -19.38
CA GLU A 290 -9.48 -7.70 -20.36
C GLU A 290 -8.53 -6.52 -20.65
N MET A 291 -7.79 -6.00 -19.66
CA MET A 291 -6.72 -5.01 -19.90
C MET A 291 -5.67 -5.57 -20.89
N GLY A 292 -5.27 -6.82 -20.73
CA GLY A 292 -4.35 -7.49 -21.65
C GLY A 292 -4.90 -7.61 -23.08
N ARG A 293 -6.17 -7.97 -23.24
CA ARG A 293 -6.83 -8.06 -24.56
C ARG A 293 -6.87 -6.72 -25.27
N ARG A 294 -7.15 -5.64 -24.53
CA ARG A 294 -7.16 -4.28 -25.07
C ARG A 294 -5.77 -3.80 -25.43
N LEU A 295 -4.80 -4.05 -24.56
CA LEU A 295 -3.40 -3.73 -24.80
C LEU A 295 -2.87 -4.39 -26.10
N ALA A 296 -3.27 -5.64 -26.39
CA ALA A 296 -2.90 -6.29 -27.64
C ALA A 296 -3.49 -5.61 -28.88
N LYS A 297 -4.70 -5.05 -28.76
CA LYS A 297 -5.35 -4.30 -29.87
C LYS A 297 -4.75 -2.90 -30.04
N GLU A 298 -4.43 -2.21 -28.94
CA GLU A 298 -3.88 -0.85 -28.95
C GLU A 298 -2.39 -0.84 -29.34
N ALA A 299 -1.64 -1.88 -28.97
CA ALA A 299 -0.21 -1.97 -29.17
C ALA A 299 0.23 -3.35 -29.69
N PRO A 300 -0.20 -3.73 -30.91
CA PRO A 300 0.21 -5.00 -31.50
C PRO A 300 1.71 -4.98 -31.82
N VAL A 301 2.32 -6.15 -31.87
CA VAL A 301 3.72 -6.36 -32.28
C VAL A 301 3.87 -7.78 -32.81
N GLU A 302 4.78 -7.98 -33.77
CA GLU A 302 5.16 -9.29 -34.22
C GLU A 302 6.15 -9.92 -33.24
N ALA A 303 5.80 -11.06 -32.68
CA ALA A 303 6.63 -11.79 -31.73
C ALA A 303 6.31 -13.30 -31.75
N ASP A 304 7.18 -14.07 -31.12
CA ASP A 304 7.07 -15.53 -31.12
C ASP A 304 6.43 -16.07 -29.83
N LEU A 305 6.47 -15.27 -28.74
CA LEU A 305 5.99 -15.71 -27.44
C LEU A 305 5.59 -14.54 -26.56
N VAL A 306 4.44 -14.66 -25.89
CA VAL A 306 4.03 -13.77 -24.80
C VAL A 306 4.45 -14.40 -23.47
N ILE A 307 5.13 -13.65 -22.63
CA ILE A 307 5.48 -14.03 -21.27
C ILE A 307 5.00 -12.96 -20.29
N ALA A 308 4.79 -13.34 -19.03
CA ALA A 308 4.42 -12.42 -17.97
C ALA A 308 5.61 -12.08 -17.08
N THR A 309 5.62 -10.89 -16.48
CA THR A 309 6.32 -10.66 -15.22
C THR A 309 5.46 -11.26 -14.09
N PRO A 310 5.86 -12.40 -13.52
CA PRO A 310 5.02 -13.08 -12.55
C PRO A 310 5.06 -12.38 -11.18
N GLU A 311 3.95 -12.35 -10.44
CA GLU A 311 2.62 -12.91 -10.77
C GLU A 311 1.64 -11.84 -11.25
N SER A 312 1.92 -10.55 -10.98
CA SER A 312 0.99 -9.44 -11.25
C SER A 312 0.65 -9.27 -12.73
N GLY A 313 1.62 -9.45 -13.62
CA GLY A 313 1.42 -9.35 -15.06
C GLY A 313 0.73 -10.58 -15.70
N THR A 314 0.60 -11.69 -14.97
CA THR A 314 0.13 -12.95 -15.55
C THR A 314 -1.26 -12.88 -16.18
N PRO A 315 -2.30 -12.33 -15.51
CA PRO A 315 -3.63 -12.25 -16.12
C PRO A 315 -3.66 -11.39 -17.40
N ALA A 316 -2.95 -10.26 -17.39
CA ALA A 316 -2.86 -9.40 -18.56
C ALA A 316 -2.08 -10.06 -19.71
N ALA A 317 -1.02 -10.83 -19.41
CA ALA A 317 -0.29 -11.59 -20.43
C ALA A 317 -1.15 -12.67 -21.09
N ILE A 318 -2.00 -13.35 -20.33
CA ILE A 318 -2.98 -14.31 -20.87
C ILE A 318 -3.93 -13.59 -21.82
N GLY A 319 -4.51 -12.46 -21.40
CA GLY A 319 -5.42 -11.68 -22.25
C GLY A 319 -4.76 -11.12 -23.50
N TYR A 320 -3.49 -10.69 -23.39
CA TYR A 320 -2.70 -10.23 -24.55
C TYR A 320 -2.48 -11.36 -25.55
N ALA A 321 -2.07 -12.54 -25.07
CA ALA A 321 -1.85 -13.72 -25.93
C ALA A 321 -3.14 -14.16 -26.65
N GLU A 322 -4.26 -14.22 -25.91
CA GLU A 322 -5.56 -14.57 -26.49
C GLU A 322 -5.98 -13.60 -27.62
N ALA A 323 -5.78 -12.30 -27.44
CA ALA A 323 -6.22 -11.30 -28.42
C ALA A 323 -5.24 -11.14 -29.58
N SER A 324 -3.95 -11.32 -29.38
CA SER A 324 -2.91 -11.20 -30.41
C SER A 324 -2.73 -12.48 -31.23
N GLY A 325 -3.15 -13.65 -30.72
CA GLY A 325 -2.88 -14.96 -31.30
C GLY A 325 -1.44 -15.45 -31.11
N ILE A 326 -0.59 -14.68 -30.39
CA ILE A 326 0.78 -15.09 -30.07
C ILE A 326 0.72 -16.07 -28.89
N PRO A 327 1.40 -17.23 -28.93
CA PRO A 327 1.35 -18.21 -27.84
C PRO A 327 1.80 -17.62 -26.51
N TYR A 328 1.09 -17.96 -25.42
CA TYR A 328 1.55 -17.68 -24.04
C TYR A 328 2.50 -18.80 -23.56
N GLY A 329 3.57 -18.43 -22.86
CA GLY A 329 4.48 -19.37 -22.22
C GLY A 329 5.09 -18.85 -20.93
N SER A 330 5.50 -19.77 -20.06
CA SER A 330 6.22 -19.42 -18.84
C SER A 330 7.69 -19.13 -19.18
N GLY A 331 8.03 -17.86 -19.43
CA GLY A 331 9.41 -17.43 -19.69
C GLY A 331 10.22 -17.15 -18.42
N LEU A 332 9.52 -16.90 -17.30
CA LEU A 332 10.09 -16.55 -16.01
C LEU A 332 9.47 -17.40 -14.90
N VAL A 333 10.29 -17.81 -13.93
CA VAL A 333 9.85 -18.50 -12.72
C VAL A 333 10.14 -17.61 -11.52
N LYS A 334 9.11 -17.41 -10.69
CA LYS A 334 9.25 -16.73 -9.39
C LYS A 334 9.70 -17.75 -8.34
N ASN A 335 10.74 -17.39 -7.57
CA ASN A 335 11.13 -18.19 -6.43
C ASN A 335 10.16 -17.95 -5.27
N ALA A 336 9.32 -18.94 -4.97
CA ALA A 336 8.29 -18.87 -3.93
C ALA A 336 8.86 -18.77 -2.50
N TYR A 337 10.12 -19.20 -2.30
CA TYR A 337 10.76 -19.23 -0.99
C TYR A 337 11.62 -17.99 -0.69
N VAL A 338 11.83 -17.13 -1.68
CA VAL A 338 12.48 -15.85 -1.45
C VAL A 338 11.43 -14.87 -0.96
N GLY A 339 11.24 -14.86 0.36
CA GLY A 339 10.66 -13.73 1.05
C GLY A 339 11.48 -12.46 0.79
N ARG A 340 11.07 -11.31 1.28
CA ARG A 340 11.88 -10.07 1.22
C ARG A 340 13.20 -10.33 1.96
N THR A 341 14.28 -10.47 1.20
CA THR A 341 15.58 -10.93 1.70
C THR A 341 16.45 -9.77 2.16
N PHE A 342 17.28 -10.09 3.14
CA PHE A 342 18.39 -9.36 3.75
C PHE A 342 18.98 -8.22 2.93
N ILE A 343 19.20 -7.08 3.60
CA ILE A 343 19.99 -5.95 3.14
C ILE A 343 21.47 -6.36 3.18
N GLN A 344 22.12 -6.24 2.02
CA GLN A 344 23.57 -6.24 1.98
C GLN A 344 24.09 -5.05 1.15
N PRO A 345 25.21 -4.42 1.56
CA PRO A 345 25.57 -3.06 1.11
C PRO A 345 26.32 -2.97 -0.23
N SER A 346 26.54 -4.03 -0.97
CA SER A 346 27.35 -3.97 -2.19
C SER A 346 26.52 -3.98 -3.49
N GLN A 347 27.00 -3.26 -4.50
CA GLN A 347 26.37 -3.10 -5.82
C GLN A 347 26.20 -4.44 -6.57
N THR A 348 27.09 -5.40 -6.35
CA THR A 348 27.05 -6.75 -6.94
C THR A 348 25.87 -7.57 -6.40
N ILE A 349 25.51 -7.40 -5.14
CA ILE A 349 24.40 -8.12 -4.50
C ILE A 349 23.04 -7.50 -4.89
N ARG A 350 23.00 -6.23 -5.28
CA ARG A 350 21.81 -5.57 -5.82
C ARG A 350 21.33 -6.22 -7.12
N GLN A 351 22.25 -6.58 -8.02
CA GLN A 351 21.95 -7.29 -9.26
C GLN A 351 21.49 -8.73 -9.00
N LEU A 352 21.96 -9.35 -7.90
CA LEU A 352 21.49 -10.66 -7.45
C LEU A 352 20.06 -10.64 -6.90
N GLY A 353 19.57 -9.53 -6.36
CA GLY A 353 18.25 -9.43 -5.73
C GLY A 353 17.08 -9.75 -6.67
N ILE A 354 17.13 -9.30 -7.94
CA ILE A 354 16.12 -9.63 -8.95
C ILE A 354 16.29 -11.09 -9.41
N ARG A 355 17.53 -11.55 -9.60
CA ARG A 355 17.82 -12.96 -9.96
C ARG A 355 17.42 -13.95 -8.86
N LEU A 356 17.43 -13.53 -7.59
CA LEU A 356 16.91 -14.35 -6.50
C LEU A 356 15.38 -14.50 -6.58
N LYS A 357 14.68 -13.50 -7.08
CA LYS A 357 13.21 -13.49 -7.17
C LYS A 357 12.69 -14.11 -8.46
N LEU A 358 13.36 -13.84 -9.58
CA LEU A 358 12.93 -14.23 -10.92
C LEU A 358 14.07 -14.94 -11.65
N ASN A 359 13.77 -16.09 -12.23
CA ASN A 359 14.72 -16.86 -13.01
C ASN A 359 14.20 -17.10 -14.43
N PRO A 360 14.98 -16.80 -15.50
CA PRO A 360 14.54 -17.02 -16.87
C PRO A 360 14.65 -18.51 -17.25
N LEU A 361 13.64 -19.02 -17.93
CA LEU A 361 13.65 -20.34 -18.55
C LEU A 361 14.30 -20.24 -19.94
N ARG A 362 15.63 -20.47 -20.00
CA ARG A 362 16.45 -20.26 -21.20
C ARG A 362 15.92 -21.06 -22.41
N GLU A 363 15.54 -22.31 -22.21
CA GLU A 363 15.03 -23.22 -23.25
C GLU A 363 13.72 -22.70 -23.87
N VAL A 364 12.96 -21.90 -23.12
CA VAL A 364 11.70 -21.31 -23.58
C VAL A 364 11.92 -20.03 -24.38
N ILE A 365 12.89 -19.20 -23.97
CA ILE A 365 13.06 -17.82 -24.49
C ILE A 365 14.21 -17.64 -25.48
N GLN A 366 15.20 -18.56 -25.49
CA GLN A 366 16.38 -18.41 -26.35
C GLN A 366 16.00 -18.31 -27.83
N GLY A 367 16.52 -17.29 -28.51
CA GLY A 367 16.31 -17.01 -29.94
C GLY A 367 14.92 -16.48 -30.28
N LYS A 368 14.02 -16.26 -29.31
CA LYS A 368 12.66 -15.79 -29.55
C LYS A 368 12.53 -14.28 -29.39
N ARG A 369 11.61 -13.71 -30.17
CA ARG A 369 11.07 -12.35 -29.99
C ARG A 369 9.98 -12.43 -28.93
N LEU A 370 10.16 -11.74 -27.80
CA LEU A 370 9.28 -11.82 -26.65
C LEU A 370 8.38 -10.61 -26.51
N VAL A 371 7.10 -10.82 -26.22
CA VAL A 371 6.24 -9.80 -25.58
C VAL A 371 6.26 -10.06 -24.08
N VAL A 372 6.77 -9.11 -23.31
CA VAL A 372 6.84 -9.16 -21.85
C VAL A 372 5.75 -8.28 -21.28
N VAL A 373 4.74 -8.88 -20.67
CA VAL A 373 3.60 -8.14 -20.11
C VAL A 373 3.78 -7.97 -18.61
N ASP A 374 3.63 -6.72 -18.15
CA ASP A 374 3.64 -6.37 -16.73
C ASP A 374 2.49 -5.41 -16.39
N ASP A 375 2.23 -5.19 -15.09
CA ASP A 375 1.15 -4.34 -14.63
C ASP A 375 1.45 -2.84 -14.76
N SER A 376 2.62 -2.39 -14.30
CA SER A 376 2.97 -0.96 -14.22
C SER A 376 4.49 -0.71 -14.21
N ILE A 377 4.89 0.50 -14.57
CA ILE A 377 6.27 1.00 -14.39
C ILE A 377 6.22 2.29 -13.58
N VAL A 378 6.94 2.31 -12.45
CA VAL A 378 7.07 3.49 -11.58
C VAL A 378 8.43 4.16 -11.77
N ARG A 379 9.53 3.51 -11.33
CA ARG A 379 10.92 4.01 -11.49
C ARG A 379 11.68 3.34 -12.62
N GLY A 380 11.23 2.21 -13.11
CA GLY A 380 11.81 1.46 -14.23
C GLY A 380 13.03 0.59 -13.90
N ASN A 381 13.53 0.57 -12.66
CA ASN A 381 14.72 -0.20 -12.31
C ASN A 381 14.51 -1.71 -12.44
N THR A 382 13.38 -2.21 -11.98
CA THR A 382 13.00 -3.62 -12.09
C THR A 382 12.91 -4.04 -13.55
N GLN A 383 12.26 -3.23 -14.40
CA GLN A 383 12.11 -3.53 -15.83
C GLN A 383 13.45 -3.52 -16.56
N ARG A 384 14.34 -2.57 -16.25
CA ARG A 384 15.70 -2.54 -16.84
C ARG A 384 16.48 -3.82 -16.51
N ALA A 385 16.44 -4.26 -15.26
CA ALA A 385 17.11 -5.48 -14.84
C ALA A 385 16.48 -6.74 -15.45
N LEU A 386 15.15 -6.76 -15.61
CA LEU A 386 14.42 -7.83 -16.26
C LEU A 386 14.79 -7.94 -17.75
N VAL A 387 14.78 -6.83 -18.50
CA VAL A 387 15.17 -6.81 -19.91
C VAL A 387 16.60 -7.33 -20.09
N ARG A 388 17.53 -6.84 -19.25
CA ARG A 388 18.92 -7.30 -19.27
C ARG A 388 19.01 -8.82 -19.02
N MET A 389 18.28 -9.33 -18.04
CA MET A 389 18.26 -10.76 -17.70
C MET A 389 17.72 -11.61 -18.86
N LEU A 390 16.65 -11.17 -19.55
CA LEU A 390 16.10 -11.85 -20.72
C LEU A 390 17.08 -11.84 -21.90
N ARG A 391 17.79 -10.73 -22.14
CA ARG A 391 18.86 -10.65 -23.16
C ARG A 391 20.00 -11.60 -22.84
N GLU A 392 20.47 -11.64 -21.60
CA GLU A 392 21.51 -12.57 -21.15
C GLU A 392 21.07 -14.04 -21.26
N ALA A 393 19.78 -14.31 -21.21
CA ALA A 393 19.21 -15.64 -21.42
C ALA A 393 18.99 -15.98 -22.90
N GLY A 394 19.31 -15.07 -23.83
CA GLY A 394 19.30 -15.29 -25.27
C GLY A 394 18.04 -14.86 -26.00
N ALA A 395 17.18 -14.01 -25.42
CA ALA A 395 16.05 -13.41 -26.15
C ALA A 395 16.55 -12.60 -27.37
N ALA A 396 15.94 -12.82 -28.53
CA ALA A 396 16.25 -12.09 -29.77
C ALA A 396 15.75 -10.66 -29.72
N GLU A 397 14.48 -10.47 -29.32
CA GLU A 397 13.83 -9.18 -29.11
C GLU A 397 13.04 -9.20 -27.80
N VAL A 398 12.90 -8.02 -27.16
CA VAL A 398 12.13 -7.82 -25.92
C VAL A 398 11.21 -6.62 -26.11
N HIS A 399 9.92 -6.88 -26.27
CA HIS A 399 8.86 -5.90 -26.42
C HIS A 399 8.07 -5.81 -25.10
N ILE A 400 8.16 -4.69 -24.40
CA ILE A 400 7.46 -4.50 -23.13
C ILE A 400 6.04 -3.97 -23.41
N ARG A 401 5.06 -4.56 -22.74
CA ARG A 401 3.65 -4.17 -22.77
C ARG A 401 3.11 -4.03 -21.37
N ILE A 402 2.64 -2.83 -21.03
CA ILE A 402 2.22 -2.47 -19.67
C ILE A 402 0.70 -2.32 -19.64
N SER A 403 0.06 -3.08 -18.75
CA SER A 403 -1.40 -3.12 -18.63
C SER A 403 -2.00 -1.98 -17.80
N SER A 404 -1.20 -0.98 -17.43
CA SER A 404 -1.67 0.33 -16.94
C SER A 404 -1.18 1.46 -17.85
N PRO A 405 -1.78 2.66 -17.78
CA PRO A 405 -1.19 3.88 -18.33
C PRO A 405 0.11 4.26 -17.62
N PRO A 406 0.93 5.17 -18.19
CA PRO A 406 2.12 5.69 -17.51
C PRO A 406 1.76 6.37 -16.17
N VAL A 407 2.43 5.98 -15.08
CA VAL A 407 2.27 6.62 -13.76
C VAL A 407 3.05 7.93 -13.78
N LYS A 408 2.33 9.06 -13.79
CA LYS A 408 2.90 10.43 -13.93
C LYS A 408 2.77 11.28 -12.68
N TRP A 409 1.88 10.91 -11.74
CA TRP A 409 1.52 11.72 -10.59
C TRP A 409 1.62 10.91 -9.30
N PRO A 410 1.99 11.53 -8.16
CA PRO A 410 2.01 10.85 -6.87
C PRO A 410 0.60 10.50 -6.40
N CYS A 411 0.50 9.53 -5.50
CA CYS A 411 -0.74 9.20 -4.81
C CYS A 411 -0.72 9.78 -3.39
N PHE A 412 -1.85 10.39 -2.98
CA PHE A 412 -2.04 10.92 -1.62
C PHE A 412 -3.11 10.13 -0.83
N PHE A 413 -3.56 8.99 -1.37
CA PHE A 413 -4.71 8.22 -0.86
C PHE A 413 -4.36 6.79 -0.46
N GLY A 414 -3.11 6.56 -0.02
CA GLY A 414 -2.70 5.30 0.57
C GLY A 414 -1.89 4.37 -0.32
N ILE A 415 -1.34 4.84 -1.46
CA ILE A 415 -0.28 4.16 -2.19
C ILE A 415 0.99 4.98 -2.02
N ASP A 416 2.08 4.34 -1.56
CA ASP A 416 3.38 5.00 -1.46
C ASP A 416 4.05 5.05 -2.84
N PHE A 417 3.53 5.93 -3.71
CA PHE A 417 4.24 6.27 -4.94
C PHE A 417 5.39 7.23 -4.61
N ALA A 418 6.48 7.02 -5.34
CA ALA A 418 7.63 7.90 -5.35
C ALA A 418 7.23 9.37 -5.55
N THR A 419 8.07 10.28 -5.09
CA THR A 419 7.90 11.70 -5.41
C THR A 419 7.84 11.88 -6.93
N ARG A 420 7.18 12.93 -7.40
CA ARG A 420 7.00 13.19 -8.84
C ARG A 420 8.33 13.15 -9.62
N ALA A 421 9.42 13.59 -9.00
CA ALA A 421 10.76 13.57 -9.60
C ALA A 421 11.32 12.15 -9.84
N GLU A 422 10.87 11.16 -9.09
CA GLU A 422 11.32 9.77 -9.20
C GLU A 422 10.47 8.93 -10.15
N LEU A 423 9.31 9.45 -10.60
CA LEU A 423 8.45 8.77 -11.57
C LEU A 423 9.07 8.86 -12.97
N ILE A 424 9.46 7.72 -13.56
CA ILE A 424 10.14 7.70 -14.85
C ILE A 424 9.31 8.38 -15.97
N ALA A 425 7.98 8.27 -15.90
CA ALA A 425 7.07 8.84 -16.88
C ALA A 425 6.78 10.35 -16.66
N ASN A 426 7.36 10.98 -15.62
CA ASN A 426 7.16 12.40 -15.37
C ASN A 426 8.01 13.31 -16.30
N GLY A 427 9.11 12.83 -16.83
CA GLY A 427 10.02 13.65 -17.65
C GLY A 427 10.50 12.99 -18.93
N MET A 428 10.00 11.79 -19.24
CA MET A 428 10.42 11.02 -20.41
C MET A 428 9.22 10.59 -21.25
N THR A 429 9.38 10.60 -22.57
CA THR A 429 8.42 9.99 -23.50
C THR A 429 8.47 8.47 -23.37
N VAL A 430 7.44 7.79 -23.91
CA VAL A 430 7.38 6.32 -23.91
C VAL A 430 8.58 5.72 -24.65
N GLU A 431 8.99 6.32 -25.77
CA GLU A 431 10.13 5.91 -26.56
C GLU A 431 11.46 6.08 -25.79
N GLU A 432 11.62 7.17 -25.05
CA GLU A 432 12.79 7.41 -24.21
C GLU A 432 12.86 6.43 -23.04
N ILE A 433 11.71 6.13 -22.42
CA ILE A 433 11.63 5.10 -21.39
C ILE A 433 12.04 3.75 -21.98
N GLY A 434 11.46 3.34 -23.12
CA GLY A 434 11.79 2.08 -23.80
C GLY A 434 13.29 1.94 -24.07
N ARG A 435 13.94 2.98 -24.61
CA ARG A 435 15.39 3.02 -24.84
C ARG A 435 16.18 2.92 -23.53
N THR A 436 15.74 3.61 -22.47
CA THR A 436 16.40 3.57 -21.16
C THR A 436 16.32 2.20 -20.51
N LEU A 437 15.24 1.45 -20.76
CA LEU A 437 15.06 0.08 -20.30
C LEU A 437 15.83 -0.94 -21.11
N GLY A 438 16.30 -0.59 -22.32
CA GLY A 438 16.94 -1.50 -23.26
C GLY A 438 15.97 -2.41 -24.03
N ALA A 439 14.69 -2.04 -24.08
CA ALA A 439 13.64 -2.75 -24.81
C ALA A 439 13.65 -2.37 -26.30
N ASP A 440 13.24 -3.30 -27.18
CA ASP A 440 13.05 -3.04 -28.62
C ASP A 440 11.80 -2.20 -28.85
N SER A 441 10.76 -2.38 -28.03
CA SER A 441 9.61 -1.48 -27.98
C SER A 441 8.96 -1.47 -26.61
N LEU A 442 8.32 -0.36 -26.27
CA LEU A 442 7.51 -0.18 -25.07
C LEU A 442 6.16 0.42 -25.47
N ALA A 443 5.09 -0.13 -24.92
CA ALA A 443 3.78 0.47 -25.00
C ALA A 443 2.98 0.23 -23.70
N TYR A 444 2.07 1.15 -23.43
CA TYR A 444 1.13 1.13 -22.31
C TYR A 444 -0.29 1.04 -22.86
N ILE A 445 -1.21 0.48 -22.07
CA ILE A 445 -2.64 0.61 -22.36
C ILE A 445 -3.07 2.07 -22.23
N SER A 446 -4.04 2.50 -23.02
CA SER A 446 -4.67 3.82 -22.85
C SER A 446 -5.47 3.91 -21.55
N ILE A 447 -5.69 5.15 -21.05
CA ILE A 447 -6.55 5.37 -19.87
C ILE A 447 -7.97 4.85 -20.16
N ASP A 448 -8.51 5.11 -21.33
CA ASP A 448 -9.85 4.68 -21.69
C ASP A 448 -9.92 3.15 -21.84
N GLY A 449 -8.91 2.50 -22.44
CA GLY A 449 -8.82 1.04 -22.50
C GLY A 449 -8.77 0.38 -21.11
N MET A 450 -8.01 0.95 -20.17
CA MET A 450 -7.98 0.48 -18.78
C MET A 450 -9.36 0.64 -18.11
N ILE A 451 -10.01 1.80 -18.22
CA ILE A 451 -11.32 2.06 -17.64
C ILE A 451 -12.36 1.10 -18.19
N GLU A 452 -12.44 0.95 -19.49
CA GLU A 452 -13.37 0.05 -20.14
C GLU A 452 -13.16 -1.42 -19.71
N ALA A 453 -11.92 -1.83 -19.44
CA ALA A 453 -11.64 -3.17 -18.91
C ALA A 453 -12.22 -3.40 -17.53
N THR A 454 -12.36 -2.37 -16.70
CA THR A 454 -13.04 -2.46 -15.40
C THR A 454 -14.56 -2.47 -15.52
N THR A 455 -15.12 -1.97 -16.62
CA THR A 455 -16.56 -1.73 -16.84
C THR A 455 -17.19 -0.74 -15.84
N ILE A 456 -16.39 -0.03 -15.06
CA ILE A 456 -16.84 0.99 -14.11
C ILE A 456 -16.83 2.36 -14.80
N PRO A 457 -17.87 3.18 -14.64
CA PRO A 457 -17.89 4.53 -15.22
C PRO A 457 -16.67 5.37 -14.79
N LYS A 458 -16.11 6.10 -15.74
CA LYS A 458 -14.91 6.93 -15.55
C LYS A 458 -15.03 7.92 -14.39
N ASP A 459 -16.22 8.49 -14.20
CA ASP A 459 -16.55 9.43 -13.15
C ASP A 459 -16.65 8.80 -11.75
N ARG A 460 -16.64 7.45 -11.65
CA ARG A 460 -16.64 6.70 -10.39
C ARG A 460 -15.26 6.12 -10.01
N LEU A 461 -14.21 6.47 -10.76
CA LEU A 461 -12.85 5.99 -10.52
C LEU A 461 -11.89 7.11 -10.16
N CYS A 462 -11.06 6.90 -9.15
CA CYS A 462 -9.85 7.69 -8.91
C CYS A 462 -8.75 7.20 -9.85
N ARG A 463 -8.23 8.11 -10.69
CA ARG A 463 -7.19 7.86 -11.69
C ARG A 463 -6.01 8.81 -11.54
N ALA A 464 -5.97 9.54 -10.44
CA ALA A 464 -5.06 10.67 -10.23
C ALA A 464 -3.58 10.35 -10.50
N CYS A 465 -3.14 9.11 -10.22
CA CYS A 465 -1.76 8.68 -10.52
C CYS A 465 -1.42 8.66 -12.02
N PHE A 466 -2.44 8.62 -12.91
CA PHE A 466 -2.27 8.59 -14.36
C PHE A 466 -2.53 9.95 -15.00
N ASP A 467 -3.61 10.65 -14.63
CA ASP A 467 -4.09 11.89 -15.28
C ASP A 467 -3.92 13.16 -14.43
N GLY A 468 -3.63 13.04 -13.13
CA GLY A 468 -3.49 14.18 -12.22
C GLY A 468 -4.82 14.76 -11.73
N GLU A 469 -5.96 14.12 -12.06
CA GLU A 469 -7.29 14.54 -11.59
C GLU A 469 -7.59 13.90 -10.24
N TYR A 470 -7.32 14.62 -9.16
CA TYR A 470 -7.57 14.13 -7.79
C TYR A 470 -9.06 14.19 -7.43
N PRO A 471 -9.59 13.18 -6.68
CA PRO A 471 -11.02 13.09 -6.36
C PRO A 471 -11.50 14.14 -5.34
N MET A 472 -10.59 14.88 -4.75
CA MET A 472 -10.85 15.96 -3.79
C MET A 472 -9.77 17.03 -3.90
N GLU A 473 -10.04 18.22 -3.38
CA GLU A 473 -9.06 19.29 -3.27
C GLU A 473 -7.95 18.87 -2.29
N LEU A 474 -6.70 19.04 -2.72
CA LEU A 474 -5.53 18.73 -1.92
C LEU A 474 -5.05 20.02 -1.20
N PRO A 475 -4.56 19.91 0.03
CA PRO A 475 -3.89 21.04 0.69
C PRO A 475 -2.57 21.38 -0.04
N ASP A 476 -1.92 22.46 0.40
CA ASP A 476 -0.61 22.85 -0.13
C ASP A 476 0.34 21.64 -0.13
N PRO A 477 1.04 21.36 -1.24
CA PRO A 477 2.01 20.27 -1.32
C PRO A 477 3.07 20.27 -0.20
N ALA A 478 3.37 21.43 0.38
CA ALA A 478 4.25 21.53 1.54
C ALA A 478 3.67 20.89 2.81
N LEU A 479 2.35 20.72 2.87
CA LEU A 479 1.62 20.07 3.96
C LEU A 479 1.30 18.59 3.66
N LEU A 480 1.85 18.04 2.57
CA LEU A 480 1.67 16.67 2.16
C LEU A 480 3.03 15.95 2.20
N GLY A 481 3.30 15.22 3.26
CA GLY A 481 4.55 14.47 3.38
C GLY A 481 4.47 13.31 4.37
N LYS A 482 5.09 12.19 4.02
CA LYS A 482 5.09 10.97 4.84
C LYS A 482 5.56 11.20 6.28
N LEU A 483 6.51 12.09 6.48
CA LEU A 483 7.15 12.37 7.78
C LEU A 483 6.74 13.74 8.35
N LEU A 484 5.67 14.36 7.85
CA LEU A 484 5.27 15.70 8.27
C LEU A 484 5.03 15.78 9.79
N LEU A 485 4.26 14.86 10.33
CA LEU A 485 3.93 14.81 11.76
C LEU A 485 5.18 14.55 12.63
N GLU A 486 6.13 13.74 12.15
CA GLU A 486 7.39 13.51 12.86
C GLU A 486 8.32 14.72 12.81
N ALA A 487 8.33 15.47 11.70
CA ALA A 487 9.12 16.69 11.55
C ALA A 487 8.62 17.82 12.47
N GLU A 488 7.33 17.97 12.66
CA GLU A 488 6.76 18.93 13.61
C GLU A 488 7.12 18.61 15.06
N ILE A 489 7.18 17.34 15.43
CA ILE A 489 7.58 16.87 16.77
C ILE A 489 9.09 17.11 16.98
N ALA A 490 9.93 16.86 15.98
CA ALA A 490 11.37 17.09 16.02
C ALA A 490 11.74 18.59 15.93
N GLY A 491 10.87 19.38 15.27
CA GLY A 491 11.11 20.77 14.87
C GLY A 491 10.87 21.84 15.92
N GLY A 492 10.71 21.49 17.19
CA GLY A 492 10.73 22.48 18.28
C GLY A 492 12.03 23.33 18.35
N LYS A 493 12.99 23.13 17.44
CA LYS A 493 14.25 23.88 17.33
C LYS A 493 14.88 23.84 15.92
N GLN A 494 14.18 24.17 14.85
CA GLN A 494 14.86 24.55 13.60
C GLN A 494 14.16 25.71 12.91
N GLN A 495 14.88 26.83 12.77
CA GLN A 495 14.50 27.98 11.98
C GLN A 495 14.37 27.61 10.49
N PRO A 496 13.44 28.22 9.74
CA PRO A 496 13.29 27.94 8.31
C PRO A 496 14.56 28.36 7.56
N ALA A 497 15.07 27.44 6.74
CA ALA A 497 16.16 27.74 5.83
C ALA A 497 15.73 28.87 4.86
N VAL A 498 16.45 29.98 4.94
CA VAL A 498 16.27 31.16 4.08
C VAL A 498 16.47 30.73 2.63
N ARG A 499 15.45 30.93 1.79
CA ARG A 499 15.56 30.82 0.32
C ARG A 499 16.62 31.80 -0.16
N GLY A 500 17.80 31.29 -0.52
CA GLY A 500 18.77 32.04 -1.30
C GLY A 500 18.22 32.24 -2.72
N LYS A 501 17.96 33.49 -3.09
CA LYS A 501 17.75 33.87 -4.49
C LYS A 501 19.05 33.56 -5.24
N ALA A 502 18.97 32.71 -6.26
CA ALA A 502 20.03 32.58 -7.25
C ALA A 502 20.09 33.88 -8.07
N THR A 503 21.05 34.74 -7.78
CA THR A 503 21.56 35.75 -8.69
C THR A 503 22.79 35.15 -9.38
N GLY A 504 22.78 35.17 -10.71
CA GLY A 504 23.89 34.69 -11.53
C GLY A 504 25.16 35.52 -11.33
N SER A 505 26.24 34.94 -11.82
CA SER A 505 27.65 35.33 -11.79
C SER A 505 28.42 34.73 -10.61
N ASP A 506 29.17 33.67 -10.96
CA ASP A 506 30.61 33.52 -10.65
C ASP A 506 31.07 32.14 -11.18
N LEU A 507 31.34 32.17 -12.49
CA LEU A 507 32.27 31.25 -13.12
C LEU A 507 33.67 31.90 -13.00
N ASP A 508 34.43 31.59 -11.94
CA ASP A 508 35.88 31.73 -11.88
C ASP A 508 36.34 31.24 -10.49
N GLY A 509 37.05 30.13 -10.44
CA GLY A 509 37.67 29.67 -9.19
C GLY A 509 37.88 28.16 -9.02
N VAL A 510 38.13 27.43 -10.10
CA VAL A 510 38.68 26.06 -9.99
C VAL A 510 39.97 25.95 -10.77
N GLN A 511 41.03 26.59 -10.24
CA GLN A 511 42.40 26.31 -10.57
C GLN A 511 43.28 26.75 -9.41
N SER A 512 43.50 25.85 -8.46
CA SER A 512 44.71 25.77 -7.64
C SER A 512 44.47 24.86 -6.43
N LEU A 513 44.79 23.64 -6.54
CA LEU A 513 45.21 22.73 -5.46
C LEU A 513 45.59 21.35 -6.06
N LEU A 514 46.51 21.42 -7.02
CA LEU A 514 47.38 20.30 -7.39
C LEU A 514 48.79 20.83 -7.27
N GLY A 515 49.48 20.46 -6.21
CA GLY A 515 50.88 20.76 -6.05
C GLY A 515 51.45 20.38 -4.70
N GLY A 516 52.23 19.32 -4.65
CA GLY A 516 53.34 19.27 -3.74
C GLY A 516 53.49 18.05 -2.83
N HIS A 517 54.35 17.12 -3.31
CA HIS A 517 55.35 16.35 -2.56
C HIS A 517 54.91 15.48 -1.36
N GLY A 518 55.17 14.22 -1.29
CA GLY A 518 56.34 13.42 -1.60
C GLY A 518 56.75 12.67 -0.34
N ALA A 519 56.84 11.40 -0.43
CA ALA A 519 57.87 10.56 0.20
C ALA A 519 57.34 9.16 0.47
N ALA A 520 57.95 8.26 -0.25
CA ALA A 520 57.93 6.82 -0.04
C ALA A 520 58.63 6.48 1.29
N ASP A 521 58.22 5.43 1.93
CA ASP A 521 59.04 4.26 2.29
C ASP A 521 58.40 3.49 3.47
N ALA A 522 58.26 2.25 3.30
CA ALA A 522 58.53 1.15 4.21
C ALA A 522 57.53 0.01 4.07
N LEU A 523 57.78 -0.77 3.05
CA LEU A 523 57.40 -2.19 3.01
C LEU A 523 58.54 -3.02 3.58
N ARG A 524 58.24 -4.00 4.47
CA ARG A 524 58.67 -5.40 4.45
C ARG A 524 58.61 -6.07 5.81
N ARG A 525 57.63 -6.97 5.88
CA ARG A 525 57.72 -8.45 6.18
C ARG A 525 57.96 -8.88 7.66
N PRO A 526 57.65 -10.13 7.99
CA PRO A 526 57.06 -11.24 7.23
C PRO A 526 55.59 -11.54 7.56
#